data_765d41f8f48e2242feabc1eca797c55f
#
_entry.id   765d41f8f48e2242feabc1eca797c55f
#
_cell.length_a   1.000
_cell.length_b   1.000
_cell.length_c   1.000
_cell.angle_alpha   90.00
_cell.angle_beta   90.00
_cell.angle_gamma   90.00
#
_symmetry.space_group_name_H-M   'P 1'
#
loop_
_entity.id
_entity.type
_entity.pdbx_description
1 polymer ?
#
loop_
_entity_poly.entity_id
_entity_poly.type
_entity_poly.pdbx_seq_one_letter_code
_entity_poly.pdbx_strand_id
1 'polypeptide(L)'
;MLHVQVFASISLSVVVLWIVCLIRFNGLEFLVKMKGKTVMFVGDSLGLNQWESLICMIHAAAPRTRTHMTRGDPLSTFKFLDYGISVSFYRAPYLVDIDVVHGKRVLKLEDISGNGKSWLNADVLSFNTGHWWSHEGSLQGWDYMESMGTYYQDMDRLVALEKGLRTWANWVDNNIDRSKTRVFFQSISPTHYNPSEWSAGSTSSTAKNCYGETAPMSGTTYPGAYPDQMRVVDAVIRDMHSPAYLLDITMLSELRKDGHPSIYSGDLNPKQKANPDRSADCSHWCLPGLPDTWNQLLYTALFY
;
A
#
# COMPACT_ATOMS: atom_id res chain seq x y z
N MET A 1 4.77 32.53 -3.77
CA MET A 1 5.25 31.53 -4.74
C MET A 1 6.57 30.99 -4.24
N LEU A 2 6.58 29.88 -3.59
CA LEU A 2 7.80 29.17 -3.18
C LEU A 2 7.70 27.76 -3.80
N HIS A 3 8.45 27.57 -4.89
CA HIS A 3 8.72 26.25 -5.43
C HIS A 3 9.63 25.52 -4.47
N VAL A 4 9.11 24.46 -3.81
CA VAL A 4 9.95 23.50 -3.12
C VAL A 4 10.25 22.37 -4.09
N GLN A 5 11.42 22.44 -4.74
CA GLN A 5 12.05 21.30 -5.37
C GLN A 5 12.59 20.39 -4.26
N VAL A 6 12.01 19.21 -4.12
CA VAL A 6 12.52 18.18 -3.20
C VAL A 6 13.61 17.40 -3.94
N PHE A 7 14.86 17.65 -3.57
CA PHE A 7 16.02 16.92 -4.06
C PHE A 7 16.22 15.61 -3.26
N ALA A 8 16.60 14.58 -3.98
CA ALA A 8 17.08 13.32 -3.43
C ALA A 8 18.35 13.54 -2.59
N SER A 9 18.31 13.09 -1.38
CA SER A 9 19.24 12.90 -0.28
C SER A 9 18.82 13.72 0.95
N ILE A 10 17.75 13.28 1.58
CA ILE A 10 17.32 13.86 2.86
C ILE A 10 18.06 13.12 3.97
N SER A 11 18.98 13.84 4.63
CA SER A 11 19.66 13.41 5.85
C SER A 11 18.64 13.02 6.93
N LEU A 12 18.94 11.99 7.73
CA LEU A 12 18.14 11.41 8.82
C LEU A 12 17.50 12.45 9.76
N SER A 13 18.11 13.62 9.93
CA SER A 13 17.59 14.76 10.71
C SER A 13 16.29 15.34 10.14
N VAL A 14 16.05 15.21 8.84
CA VAL A 14 14.84 15.72 8.18
C VAL A 14 13.67 14.78 8.39
N VAL A 15 13.89 13.46 8.41
CA VAL A 15 12.83 12.47 8.68
C VAL A 15 12.30 12.64 10.11
N VAL A 16 13.17 12.86 11.08
CA VAL A 16 12.75 13.15 12.47
C VAL A 16 12.01 14.48 12.57
N LEU A 17 12.44 15.51 11.83
CA LEU A 17 11.73 16.79 11.76
C LEU A 17 10.36 16.66 11.10
N TRP A 18 10.23 15.84 10.05
CA TRP A 18 8.94 15.56 9.40
C TRP A 18 7.96 14.86 10.34
N ILE A 19 8.41 13.89 11.13
CA ILE A 19 7.56 13.20 12.14
C ILE A 19 7.08 14.19 13.21
N VAL A 20 7.89 15.16 13.58
CA VAL A 20 7.52 16.21 14.57
C VAL A 20 6.54 17.23 13.99
N CYS A 21 6.56 17.46 12.67
CA CYS A 21 5.67 18.40 11.99
C CYS A 21 4.42 17.77 11.38
N LEU A 22 4.17 16.46 11.59
CA LEU A 22 2.93 15.83 11.12
C LEU A 22 1.73 16.49 11.79
N ILE A 23 0.88 17.08 10.97
CA ILE A 23 -0.39 17.64 11.42
C ILE A 23 -1.28 16.49 11.86
N ARG A 24 -1.74 16.52 13.10
CA ARG A 24 -2.58 15.47 13.65
C ARG A 24 -3.84 15.29 12.80
N PHE A 25 -4.16 14.05 12.43
CA PHE A 25 -5.37 13.72 11.68
C PHE A 25 -6.62 14.28 12.38
N ASN A 26 -7.39 15.05 11.63
CA ASN A 26 -8.66 15.58 12.07
C ASN A 26 -9.78 15.06 11.15
N GLY A 27 -10.51 14.04 11.61
CA GLY A 27 -11.57 13.41 10.81
C GLY A 27 -12.74 14.33 10.47
N LEU A 28 -13.06 15.30 11.31
CA LEU A 28 -14.11 16.29 10.99
C LEU A 28 -13.64 17.25 9.90
N GLU A 29 -12.41 17.71 9.96
CA GLU A 29 -11.80 18.53 8.91
C GLU A 29 -11.71 17.76 7.60
N PHE A 30 -11.31 16.46 7.66
CA PHE A 30 -11.32 15.59 6.49
C PHE A 30 -12.71 15.53 5.85
N LEU A 31 -13.76 15.29 6.65
CA LEU A 31 -15.13 15.22 6.17
C LEU A 31 -15.59 16.54 5.52
N VAL A 32 -15.20 17.68 6.09
CA VAL A 32 -15.54 18.99 5.52
C VAL A 32 -14.80 19.25 4.21
N LYS A 33 -13.49 19.03 4.17
CA LYS A 33 -12.64 19.28 2.98
C LYS A 33 -12.94 18.32 1.82
N MET A 34 -13.36 17.09 2.15
CA MET A 34 -13.68 16.04 1.18
C MET A 34 -15.17 15.92 0.85
N LYS A 35 -15.99 16.88 1.28
CA LYS A 35 -17.44 16.82 1.03
C LYS A 35 -17.77 16.62 -0.45
N GLY A 36 -18.60 15.62 -0.75
CA GLY A 36 -19.03 15.26 -2.11
C GLY A 36 -17.98 14.54 -2.95
N LYS A 37 -16.84 14.19 -2.38
CA LYS A 37 -15.70 13.62 -3.10
C LYS A 37 -15.55 12.12 -2.87
N THR A 38 -14.80 11.49 -3.77
CA THR A 38 -14.41 10.08 -3.71
C THR A 38 -12.92 9.91 -3.51
N VAL A 39 -12.54 9.18 -2.46
CA VAL A 39 -11.19 8.65 -2.25
C VAL A 39 -11.20 7.17 -2.60
N MET A 40 -10.30 6.73 -3.47
CA MET A 40 -10.19 5.33 -3.84
C MET A 40 -8.77 4.82 -3.61
N PHE A 41 -8.67 3.77 -2.82
CA PHE A 41 -7.46 2.97 -2.69
C PHE A 41 -7.51 1.84 -3.72
N VAL A 42 -6.43 1.63 -4.42
CA VAL A 42 -6.32 0.63 -5.50
C VAL A 42 -5.06 -0.19 -5.26
N GLY A 43 -5.21 -1.50 -5.09
CA GLY A 43 -4.03 -2.33 -4.90
C GLY A 43 -4.31 -3.68 -4.24
N ASP A 44 -3.40 -4.08 -3.37
CA ASP A 44 -3.44 -5.34 -2.63
C ASP A 44 -3.98 -5.19 -1.19
N SER A 45 -3.76 -6.18 -0.36
CA SER A 45 -4.23 -6.21 1.03
C SER A 45 -3.62 -5.11 1.93
N LEU A 46 -2.49 -4.52 1.56
CA LEU A 46 -1.90 -3.40 2.30
C LEU A 46 -2.68 -2.11 2.04
N GLY A 47 -3.14 -1.90 0.81
CA GLY A 47 -4.10 -0.84 0.48
C GLY A 47 -5.44 -1.04 1.18
N LEU A 48 -5.89 -2.29 1.33
CA LEU A 48 -7.07 -2.64 2.14
C LEU A 48 -6.87 -2.24 3.60
N ASN A 49 -5.72 -2.57 4.21
CA ASN A 49 -5.39 -2.15 5.58
C ASN A 49 -5.46 -0.63 5.73
N GLN A 50 -4.90 0.13 4.79
CA GLN A 50 -4.96 1.58 4.83
C GLN A 50 -6.39 2.12 4.67
N TRP A 51 -7.18 1.54 3.78
CA TRP A 51 -8.59 1.88 3.57
C TRP A 51 -9.44 1.65 4.83
N GLU A 52 -9.31 0.49 5.47
CA GLU A 52 -10.03 0.16 6.70
C GLU A 52 -9.65 1.11 7.85
N SER A 53 -8.35 1.38 8.01
CA SER A 53 -7.85 2.35 8.98
C SER A 53 -8.47 3.73 8.75
N LEU A 54 -8.46 4.26 7.51
CA LEU A 54 -9.02 5.58 7.22
C LEU A 54 -10.51 5.68 7.60
N ILE A 55 -11.29 4.65 7.26
CA ILE A 55 -12.71 4.59 7.64
C ILE A 55 -12.87 4.63 9.15
N CYS A 56 -12.09 3.84 9.90
CA CYS A 56 -12.13 3.81 11.35
C CYS A 56 -11.75 5.18 11.96
N MET A 57 -10.71 5.81 11.47
CA MET A 57 -10.25 7.14 11.93
C MET A 57 -11.32 8.22 11.70
N ILE A 58 -11.95 8.24 10.53
CA ILE A 58 -13.03 9.18 10.22
C ILE A 58 -14.26 8.90 11.08
N HIS A 59 -14.67 7.63 11.19
CA HIS A 59 -15.84 7.23 11.96
C HIS A 59 -15.67 7.52 13.45
N ALA A 60 -14.48 7.32 14.00
CA ALA A 60 -14.17 7.68 15.40
C ALA A 60 -14.31 9.18 15.68
N ALA A 61 -14.00 10.04 14.69
CA ALA A 61 -14.17 11.48 14.82
C ALA A 61 -15.62 11.95 14.63
N ALA A 62 -16.45 11.20 13.90
CA ALA A 62 -17.83 11.53 13.60
C ALA A 62 -18.78 10.31 13.76
N PRO A 63 -18.91 9.75 14.98
CA PRO A 63 -19.60 8.46 15.19
C PRO A 63 -21.12 8.52 14.96
N ARG A 64 -21.70 9.70 14.88
CA ARG A 64 -23.14 9.90 14.63
C ARG A 64 -23.48 10.08 13.14
N THR A 65 -22.46 10.17 12.28
CA THR A 65 -22.67 10.32 10.83
C THR A 65 -23.33 9.05 10.28
N ARG A 66 -24.36 9.23 9.48
CA ARG A 66 -25.00 8.10 8.78
C ARG A 66 -24.02 7.53 7.76
N THR A 67 -23.90 6.22 7.78
CA THR A 67 -22.96 5.49 6.92
C THR A 67 -23.66 4.41 6.13
N HIS A 68 -23.04 4.01 5.01
CA HIS A 68 -23.48 2.86 4.22
C HIS A 68 -22.26 2.13 3.67
N MET A 69 -22.25 0.81 3.79
CA MET A 69 -21.19 -0.06 3.27
C MET A 69 -21.73 -0.93 2.15
N THR A 70 -21.10 -0.89 1.00
CA THR A 70 -21.28 -1.85 -0.10
C THR A 70 -20.02 -2.66 -0.23
N ARG A 71 -20.12 -3.98 -0.04
CA ARG A 71 -19.02 -4.92 -0.26
C ARG A 71 -19.16 -5.57 -1.64
N GLY A 72 -18.05 -5.65 -2.36
CA GLY A 72 -17.98 -6.30 -3.66
C GLY A 72 -16.54 -6.70 -3.98
N ASP A 73 -16.39 -7.50 -5.01
CA ASP A 73 -15.11 -7.87 -5.60
C ASP A 73 -15.16 -7.51 -7.10
N PRO A 74 -14.29 -6.65 -7.58
CA PRO A 74 -13.12 -6.08 -6.90
C PRO A 74 -13.35 -4.78 -6.11
N LEU A 75 -14.56 -4.18 -6.10
CA LEU A 75 -14.84 -2.86 -5.53
C LEU A 75 -15.69 -2.93 -4.27
N SER A 76 -15.17 -2.41 -3.17
CA SER A 76 -15.89 -2.13 -1.93
C SER A 76 -15.94 -0.63 -1.67
N THR A 77 -17.07 -0.12 -1.15
CA THR A 77 -17.24 1.32 -0.90
C THR A 77 -17.90 1.57 0.44
N PHE A 78 -17.30 2.42 1.24
CA PHE A 78 -17.87 2.97 2.47
C PHE A 78 -18.27 4.43 2.24
N LYS A 79 -19.52 4.78 2.57
CA LYS A 79 -20.07 6.14 2.38
C LYS A 79 -20.37 6.79 3.71
N PHE A 80 -19.96 8.06 3.84
CA PHE A 80 -20.39 8.97 4.89
C PHE A 80 -21.51 9.86 4.32
N LEU A 81 -22.76 9.43 4.52
CA LEU A 81 -23.93 9.95 3.79
C LEU A 81 -24.19 11.44 4.04
N ASP A 82 -23.99 11.91 5.28
CA ASP A 82 -24.26 13.30 5.64
C ASP A 82 -23.27 14.29 4.98
N TYR A 83 -22.13 13.79 4.51
CA TYR A 83 -21.12 14.55 3.80
C TYR A 83 -21.03 14.21 2.32
N GLY A 84 -21.71 13.14 1.87
CA GLY A 84 -21.66 12.66 0.49
C GLY A 84 -20.27 12.13 0.08
N ILE A 85 -19.46 11.70 1.05
CA ILE A 85 -18.10 11.17 0.78
C ILE A 85 -18.18 9.66 0.55
N SER A 86 -17.43 9.21 -0.46
CA SER A 86 -17.18 7.80 -0.71
C SER A 86 -15.69 7.48 -0.47
N VAL A 87 -15.41 6.46 0.34
CA VAL A 87 -14.08 5.91 0.55
C VAL A 87 -14.11 4.47 0.03
N SER A 88 -13.45 4.23 -1.09
CA SER A 88 -13.51 2.96 -1.84
C SER A 88 -12.19 2.23 -1.78
N PHE A 89 -12.25 0.90 -1.85
CA PHE A 89 -11.12 0.02 -2.11
C PHE A 89 -11.41 -0.80 -3.36
N TYR A 90 -10.48 -0.78 -4.30
CA TYR A 90 -10.50 -1.59 -5.50
C TYR A 90 -9.34 -2.60 -5.49
N ARG A 91 -9.65 -3.89 -5.50
CA ARG A 91 -8.65 -4.96 -5.46
C ARG A 91 -8.01 -5.16 -6.84
N ALA A 92 -6.76 -4.71 -6.98
CA ALA A 92 -5.92 -4.89 -8.15
C ALA A 92 -4.45 -5.08 -7.73
N PRO A 93 -4.07 -6.26 -7.21
CA PRO A 93 -2.79 -6.48 -6.54
C PRO A 93 -1.57 -6.28 -7.44
N TYR A 94 -1.73 -6.36 -8.75
CA TYR A 94 -0.68 -6.12 -9.75
C TYR A 94 -0.85 -4.78 -10.47
N LEU A 95 -1.96 -4.07 -10.27
CA LEU A 95 -2.46 -2.91 -11.00
C LEU A 95 -2.83 -3.23 -12.46
N VAL A 96 -2.05 -4.05 -13.15
CA VAL A 96 -2.35 -4.55 -14.50
C VAL A 96 -3.40 -5.67 -14.48
N ASP A 97 -3.96 -6.00 -15.62
CA ASP A 97 -5.06 -6.94 -15.75
C ASP A 97 -4.59 -8.40 -15.63
N ILE A 98 -5.47 -9.25 -15.11
CA ILE A 98 -5.34 -10.70 -15.17
C ILE A 98 -6.53 -11.25 -15.96
N ASP A 99 -6.25 -11.94 -17.05
CA ASP A 99 -7.24 -12.62 -17.85
C ASP A 99 -7.24 -14.13 -17.59
N VAL A 100 -8.36 -14.76 -17.89
CA VAL A 100 -8.45 -16.22 -17.97
C VAL A 100 -8.48 -16.65 -19.44
N VAL A 101 -7.35 -17.16 -19.94
CA VAL A 101 -7.19 -17.62 -21.32
C VAL A 101 -7.06 -19.14 -21.31
N HIS A 102 -7.99 -19.84 -21.94
CA HIS A 102 -8.06 -21.32 -21.94
C HIS A 102 -7.97 -21.95 -20.54
N GLY A 103 -8.62 -21.32 -19.55
CA GLY A 103 -8.63 -21.79 -18.16
C GLY A 103 -7.35 -21.52 -17.37
N LYS A 104 -6.41 -20.74 -17.92
CA LYS A 104 -5.17 -20.30 -17.28
C LYS A 104 -5.23 -18.82 -16.95
N ARG A 105 -4.75 -18.44 -15.77
CA ARG A 105 -4.61 -17.04 -15.36
C ARG A 105 -3.38 -16.44 -16.04
N VAL A 106 -3.59 -15.40 -16.80
CA VAL A 106 -2.54 -14.69 -17.55
C VAL A 106 -2.40 -13.28 -17.03
N LEU A 107 -1.27 -12.96 -16.43
CA LEU A 107 -0.93 -11.61 -15.99
C LEU A 107 -0.46 -10.80 -17.20
N LYS A 108 -1.26 -9.80 -17.59
CA LYS A 108 -1.08 -8.97 -18.80
C LYS A 108 -0.24 -7.75 -18.47
N LEU A 109 1.09 -7.83 -18.64
CA LEU A 109 2.01 -6.79 -18.16
C LEU A 109 1.82 -5.43 -18.83
N GLU A 110 1.30 -5.40 -20.07
CA GLU A 110 1.05 -4.18 -20.81
C GLU A 110 -0.46 -3.84 -20.98
N ASP A 111 -1.36 -4.52 -20.21
CA ASP A 111 -2.79 -4.22 -20.25
C ASP A 111 -3.33 -3.86 -18.85
N ILE A 112 -4.10 -2.81 -18.80
CA ILE A 112 -4.74 -2.24 -17.61
C ILE A 112 -6.16 -1.77 -17.90
N SER A 113 -6.64 -2.00 -19.12
CA SER A 113 -7.88 -1.45 -19.63
C SER A 113 -9.12 -1.95 -18.89
N GLY A 114 -9.07 -3.17 -18.37
CA GLY A 114 -10.14 -3.76 -17.56
C GLY A 114 -10.27 -3.07 -16.20
N ASN A 115 -9.16 -2.99 -15.48
CA ASN A 115 -9.09 -2.37 -14.14
C ASN A 115 -9.28 -0.85 -14.21
N GLY A 116 -8.54 -0.18 -15.10
CA GLY A 116 -8.43 1.27 -15.16
C GLY A 116 -9.75 2.02 -15.33
N LYS A 117 -10.71 1.44 -16.04
CA LYS A 117 -12.05 2.03 -16.21
C LYS A 117 -12.75 2.33 -14.88
N SER A 118 -12.51 1.49 -13.88
CA SER A 118 -13.13 1.61 -12.56
C SER A 118 -12.53 2.71 -11.69
N TRP A 119 -11.33 3.19 -12.03
CA TRP A 119 -10.60 4.19 -11.24
C TRP A 119 -10.87 5.62 -11.72
N LEU A 120 -11.47 5.77 -12.89
CA LEU A 120 -11.89 7.07 -13.39
C LEU A 120 -12.94 7.70 -12.46
N ASN A 121 -12.96 9.02 -12.39
CA ASN A 121 -13.88 9.82 -11.59
C ASN A 121 -13.66 9.79 -10.06
N ALA A 122 -12.58 9.22 -9.56
CA ALA A 122 -12.16 9.44 -8.19
C ALA A 122 -11.44 10.80 -8.07
N ASP A 123 -11.68 11.54 -6.98
CA ASP A 123 -10.98 12.80 -6.70
C ASP A 123 -9.58 12.56 -6.13
N VAL A 124 -9.42 11.44 -5.43
CA VAL A 124 -8.14 10.99 -4.89
C VAL A 124 -7.97 9.51 -5.21
N LEU A 125 -6.86 9.18 -5.84
CA LEU A 125 -6.40 7.81 -6.11
C LEU A 125 -5.13 7.55 -5.30
N SER A 126 -5.15 6.49 -4.49
CA SER A 126 -3.97 6.00 -3.78
C SER A 126 -3.70 4.57 -4.24
N PHE A 127 -2.61 4.39 -4.96
CA PHE A 127 -2.21 3.08 -5.50
C PHE A 127 -1.17 2.43 -4.61
N ASN A 128 -1.23 1.09 -4.49
CA ASN A 128 -0.16 0.29 -3.93
C ASN A 128 -0.03 -1.05 -4.68
N THR A 129 1.17 -1.57 -4.75
CA THR A 129 1.49 -2.92 -5.22
C THR A 129 2.87 -3.31 -4.73
N GLY A 130 3.19 -4.59 -4.74
CA GLY A 130 4.52 -5.06 -4.35
C GLY A 130 4.52 -6.52 -3.89
N HIS A 131 3.88 -6.85 -2.80
CA HIS A 131 3.92 -8.17 -2.18
C HIS A 131 3.57 -9.31 -3.16
N TRP A 132 2.52 -9.13 -3.95
CA TRP A 132 2.05 -10.17 -4.87
C TRP A 132 3.05 -10.49 -5.99
N TRP A 133 3.91 -9.55 -6.34
CA TRP A 133 4.95 -9.77 -7.35
C TRP A 133 6.05 -10.74 -6.88
N SER A 134 6.24 -10.88 -5.56
CA SER A 134 7.21 -11.80 -4.97
C SER A 134 6.63 -13.16 -4.59
N HIS A 135 5.33 -13.38 -4.75
CA HIS A 135 4.69 -14.66 -4.42
C HIS A 135 5.16 -15.78 -5.35
N GLU A 136 5.36 -16.97 -4.77
CA GLU A 136 5.80 -18.18 -5.45
C GLU A 136 4.86 -19.36 -5.16
N GLY A 137 4.93 -20.38 -5.99
CA GLY A 137 4.22 -21.64 -5.82
C GLY A 137 2.71 -21.46 -5.74
N SER A 138 2.09 -21.95 -4.67
CA SER A 138 0.63 -21.91 -4.49
C SER A 138 0.07 -20.51 -4.25
N LEU A 139 0.91 -19.55 -3.87
CA LEU A 139 0.51 -18.15 -3.65
C LEU A 139 0.62 -17.31 -4.93
N GLN A 140 1.28 -17.79 -5.96
CA GLN A 140 1.41 -17.09 -7.24
C GLN A 140 0.04 -16.86 -7.87
N GLY A 141 -0.27 -15.60 -8.21
CA GLY A 141 -1.59 -15.20 -8.71
C GLY A 141 -1.83 -15.52 -10.19
N TRP A 142 -0.82 -15.95 -10.93
CA TRP A 142 -0.87 -16.24 -12.37
C TRP A 142 -0.32 -17.63 -12.70
N ASP A 143 -0.71 -18.14 -13.87
CA ASP A 143 -0.15 -19.35 -14.47
C ASP A 143 0.87 -19.00 -15.56
N TYR A 144 0.69 -17.83 -16.21
CA TYR A 144 1.60 -17.24 -17.19
C TYR A 144 1.63 -15.71 -17.04
N MET A 145 2.75 -15.12 -17.42
CA MET A 145 2.87 -13.68 -17.72
C MET A 145 2.83 -13.49 -19.23
N GLU A 146 2.15 -12.45 -19.70
CA GLU A 146 2.17 -12.07 -21.09
C GLU A 146 2.79 -10.69 -21.24
N SER A 147 3.78 -10.62 -22.14
CA SER A 147 4.45 -9.38 -22.48
C SER A 147 4.68 -9.31 -23.99
N MET A 148 4.21 -8.24 -24.64
CA MET A 148 4.35 -8.00 -26.07
C MET A 148 3.87 -9.18 -26.94
N GLY A 149 2.76 -9.82 -26.54
CA GLY A 149 2.18 -10.96 -27.23
C GLY A 149 2.90 -12.30 -26.99
N THR A 150 3.95 -12.33 -26.18
CA THR A 150 4.68 -13.54 -25.81
C THR A 150 4.31 -14.00 -24.41
N TYR A 151 4.08 -15.30 -24.25
CA TYR A 151 3.74 -15.92 -22.98
C TYR A 151 4.99 -16.49 -22.32
N TYR A 152 5.16 -16.14 -21.04
CA TYR A 152 6.24 -16.63 -20.18
C TYR A 152 5.61 -17.38 -19.00
N GLN A 153 6.15 -18.53 -18.66
CA GLN A 153 5.74 -19.25 -17.46
C GLN A 153 6.09 -18.41 -16.21
N ASP A 154 7.27 -17.80 -16.25
CA ASP A 154 7.75 -16.85 -15.27
C ASP A 154 8.85 -15.97 -15.88
N MET A 155 9.15 -14.84 -15.25
CA MET A 155 10.27 -13.97 -15.60
C MET A 155 10.86 -13.35 -14.33
N ASP A 156 11.99 -12.66 -14.44
CA ASP A 156 12.53 -11.87 -13.33
C ASP A 156 11.46 -10.95 -12.76
N ARG A 157 11.25 -11.02 -11.45
CA ARG A 157 10.14 -10.38 -10.76
C ARG A 157 10.25 -8.86 -10.74
N LEU A 158 11.47 -8.32 -10.70
CA LEU A 158 11.69 -6.88 -10.78
C LEU A 158 11.44 -6.36 -12.19
N VAL A 159 11.82 -7.15 -13.22
CA VAL A 159 11.50 -6.81 -14.62
C VAL A 159 10.00 -6.84 -14.86
N ALA A 160 9.30 -7.85 -14.35
CA ALA A 160 7.85 -7.94 -14.46
C ALA A 160 7.13 -6.77 -13.74
N LEU A 161 7.56 -6.46 -12.52
CA LEU A 161 7.08 -5.31 -11.75
C LEU A 161 7.29 -3.99 -12.51
N GLU A 162 8.48 -3.79 -13.08
CA GLU A 162 8.77 -2.58 -13.85
C GLU A 162 7.85 -2.43 -15.04
N LYS A 163 7.62 -3.50 -15.81
CA LYS A 163 6.69 -3.48 -16.96
C LYS A 163 5.27 -3.12 -16.51
N GLY A 164 4.76 -3.78 -15.48
CA GLY A 164 3.43 -3.49 -14.92
C GLY A 164 3.31 -2.05 -14.40
N LEU A 165 4.31 -1.56 -13.68
CA LEU A 165 4.32 -0.18 -13.18
C LEU A 165 4.44 0.85 -14.31
N ARG A 166 5.19 0.60 -15.37
CA ARG A 166 5.22 1.48 -16.56
C ARG A 166 3.87 1.51 -17.27
N THR A 167 3.17 0.40 -17.33
CA THR A 167 1.80 0.33 -17.86
C THR A 167 0.85 1.17 -17.00
N TRP A 168 0.92 1.05 -15.68
CA TRP A 168 0.16 1.89 -14.75
C TRP A 168 0.51 3.37 -14.91
N ALA A 169 1.78 3.73 -14.95
CA ALA A 169 2.24 5.11 -15.09
C ALA A 169 1.73 5.75 -16.39
N ASN A 170 1.87 5.04 -17.52
CA ASN A 170 1.34 5.47 -18.81
C ASN A 170 -0.18 5.63 -18.78
N TRP A 171 -0.89 4.72 -18.11
CA TRP A 171 -2.34 4.83 -17.96
C TRP A 171 -2.72 6.09 -17.16
N VAL A 172 -2.04 6.37 -16.05
CA VAL A 172 -2.27 7.57 -15.24
C VAL A 172 -2.02 8.83 -16.07
N ASP A 173 -0.89 8.90 -16.76
CA ASP A 173 -0.51 10.08 -17.56
C ASP A 173 -1.51 10.38 -18.70
N ASN A 174 -2.10 9.33 -19.29
CA ASN A 174 -3.00 9.48 -20.44
C ASN A 174 -4.48 9.62 -20.07
N ASN A 175 -4.91 9.18 -18.89
CA ASN A 175 -6.33 9.07 -18.56
C ASN A 175 -6.76 9.92 -17.36
N ILE A 176 -5.83 10.37 -16.53
CA ILE A 176 -6.15 11.12 -15.30
C ILE A 176 -5.87 12.61 -15.47
N ASP A 177 -6.93 13.41 -15.38
CA ASP A 177 -6.82 14.88 -15.30
C ASP A 177 -6.29 15.29 -13.91
N ARG A 178 -4.98 15.58 -13.86
CA ARG A 178 -4.27 15.94 -12.62
C ARG A 178 -4.73 17.25 -11.99
N SER A 179 -5.50 18.05 -12.73
CA SER A 179 -6.13 19.26 -12.18
C SER A 179 -7.36 18.95 -11.32
N LYS A 180 -7.95 17.76 -11.50
CA LYS A 180 -9.14 17.29 -10.80
C LYS A 180 -8.86 16.16 -9.83
N THR A 181 -7.97 15.24 -10.20
CA THR A 181 -7.67 14.03 -9.43
C THR A 181 -6.25 14.07 -8.88
N ARG A 182 -6.09 13.92 -7.58
CA ARG A 182 -4.80 13.74 -6.94
C ARG A 182 -4.42 12.27 -6.96
N VAL A 183 -3.19 11.98 -7.38
CA VAL A 183 -2.68 10.60 -7.49
C VAL A 183 -1.52 10.42 -6.53
N PHE A 184 -1.65 9.41 -5.69
CA PHE A 184 -0.65 8.94 -4.75
C PHE A 184 -0.21 7.53 -5.12
N PHE A 185 1.04 7.23 -4.82
CA PHE A 185 1.55 5.86 -4.81
C PHE A 185 2.15 5.59 -3.43
N GLN A 186 1.60 4.61 -2.72
CA GLN A 186 2.13 4.16 -1.44
C GLN A 186 3.37 3.31 -1.71
N SER A 187 4.47 3.62 -1.07
CA SER A 187 5.71 2.85 -1.17
C SER A 187 5.53 1.43 -0.61
N ILE A 188 6.53 0.58 -0.82
CA ILE A 188 6.47 -0.83 -0.43
C ILE A 188 6.40 -0.95 1.10
N SER A 189 5.36 -1.63 1.59
CA SER A 189 5.29 -2.02 3.00
C SER A 189 6.25 -3.18 3.25
N PRO A 190 7.13 -3.10 4.26
CA PRO A 190 8.05 -4.19 4.57
C PRO A 190 7.31 -5.39 5.17
N THR A 191 7.98 -6.53 5.17
CA THR A 191 7.62 -7.72 5.93
C THR A 191 8.66 -8.01 6.99
N HIS A 192 8.27 -8.68 8.08
CA HIS A 192 9.19 -9.05 9.16
C HIS A 192 9.23 -10.57 9.38
N TYR A 193 9.55 -11.31 8.29
CA TYR A 193 9.73 -12.76 8.35
C TYR A 193 11.15 -13.20 8.66
N ASN A 194 12.16 -12.33 8.45
CA ASN A 194 13.57 -12.65 8.63
C ASN A 194 14.19 -11.82 9.77
N PRO A 195 14.37 -12.39 10.98
CA PRO A 195 14.93 -11.67 12.11
C PRO A 195 16.35 -11.13 11.92
N SER A 196 17.13 -11.68 10.98
CA SER A 196 18.47 -11.18 10.71
C SER A 196 18.47 -9.74 10.19
N GLU A 197 17.34 -9.28 9.61
CA GLU A 197 17.18 -7.94 9.06
C GLU A 197 17.10 -6.87 10.15
N TRP A 198 16.65 -7.20 11.35
CA TRP A 198 16.52 -6.23 12.45
C TRP A 198 17.37 -6.57 13.68
N SER A 199 18.03 -7.74 13.72
CA SER A 199 18.80 -8.18 14.88
C SER A 199 20.23 -7.62 14.92
N ALA A 200 20.67 -6.86 13.93
CA ALA A 200 21.95 -6.12 13.87
C ALA A 200 23.15 -6.86 14.55
N GLY A 201 23.39 -8.11 14.16
CA GLY A 201 24.53 -8.89 14.69
C GLY A 201 24.32 -9.50 16.07
N SER A 202 23.15 -9.41 16.66
CA SER A 202 22.82 -10.11 17.91
C SER A 202 22.62 -11.60 17.62
N THR A 203 23.56 -12.42 18.06
CA THR A 203 23.47 -13.90 18.02
C THR A 203 22.47 -14.46 19.04
N SER A 204 21.75 -13.58 19.75
CA SER A 204 20.85 -13.92 20.86
C SER A 204 19.37 -13.95 20.48
N SER A 205 18.99 -13.58 19.26
CA SER A 205 17.57 -13.65 18.88
C SER A 205 17.16 -15.10 18.63
N THR A 206 16.26 -15.64 19.45
CA THR A 206 15.57 -16.91 19.23
C THR A 206 14.35 -16.75 18.32
N ALA A 207 14.01 -15.53 17.94
CA ALA A 207 12.91 -15.22 17.04
C ALA A 207 13.15 -15.81 15.65
N LYS A 208 12.10 -16.31 15.01
CA LYS A 208 12.13 -16.84 13.64
C LYS A 208 11.35 -15.97 12.66
N ASN A 209 10.54 -15.07 13.17
CA ASN A 209 9.77 -14.07 12.44
C ASN A 209 9.28 -12.99 13.44
N CYS A 210 8.25 -12.20 13.10
CA CYS A 210 7.70 -11.16 13.99
C CYS A 210 6.97 -11.70 15.24
N TYR A 211 6.77 -13.01 15.37
CA TYR A 211 6.08 -13.57 16.53
C TYR A 211 6.88 -13.32 17.82
N GLY A 212 6.19 -12.77 18.83
CA GLY A 212 6.81 -12.41 20.09
C GLY A 212 7.49 -11.03 20.13
N GLU A 213 7.54 -10.33 18.99
CA GLU A 213 8.00 -8.95 18.95
C GLU A 213 6.90 -8.03 19.51
N THR A 214 7.23 -7.31 20.59
CA THR A 214 6.25 -6.50 21.36
C THR A 214 6.66 -5.03 21.50
N ALA A 215 7.77 -4.65 20.89
CA ALA A 215 8.29 -3.29 20.92
C ALA A 215 8.84 -2.90 19.56
N PRO A 216 8.68 -1.62 19.15
CA PRO A 216 9.31 -1.11 17.95
C PRO A 216 10.84 -1.23 18.06
N MET A 217 11.51 -1.15 16.93
CA MET A 217 12.95 -1.01 16.92
C MET A 217 13.37 0.32 17.56
N SER A 218 14.43 0.28 18.35
CA SER A 218 15.03 1.48 18.89
C SER A 218 15.90 2.18 17.85
N GLY A 219 15.84 3.50 17.81
CA GLY A 219 16.62 4.31 16.86
C GLY A 219 15.81 4.72 15.63
N THR A 220 16.52 5.20 14.63
CA THR A 220 15.95 5.81 13.43
C THR A 220 16.46 5.17 12.14
N THR A 221 17.18 4.06 12.25
CA THR A 221 17.78 3.35 11.11
C THR A 221 17.41 1.88 11.18
N TYR A 222 16.92 1.37 10.06
CA TYR A 222 16.69 -0.06 9.88
C TYR A 222 17.96 -0.70 9.32
N PRO A 223 18.46 -1.81 9.90
CA PRO A 223 19.70 -2.44 9.45
C PRO A 223 19.54 -3.33 8.22
N GLY A 224 18.33 -3.71 7.87
CA GLY A 224 18.02 -4.52 6.69
C GLY A 224 18.23 -3.76 5.37
N ALA A 225 18.21 -4.49 4.28
CA ALA A 225 18.35 -3.91 2.95
C ALA A 225 17.07 -3.14 2.55
N TYR A 226 17.26 -1.98 1.93
CA TYR A 226 16.13 -1.27 1.31
C TYR A 226 15.52 -2.12 0.19
N PRO A 227 14.20 -2.27 0.09
CA PRO A 227 13.57 -3.17 -0.87
C PRO A 227 13.96 -2.82 -2.33
N ASP A 228 14.45 -3.79 -3.09
CA ASP A 228 14.82 -3.58 -4.50
C ASP A 228 13.62 -3.12 -5.34
N GLN A 229 12.41 -3.53 -4.99
CA GLN A 229 11.17 -3.04 -5.60
C GLN A 229 11.03 -1.53 -5.51
N MET A 230 11.54 -0.88 -4.45
CA MET A 230 11.48 0.58 -4.32
C MET A 230 12.32 1.30 -5.36
N ARG A 231 13.44 0.71 -5.80
CA ARG A 231 14.24 1.29 -6.90
C ARG A 231 13.45 1.32 -8.20
N VAL A 232 12.63 0.31 -8.43
CA VAL A 232 11.73 0.25 -9.60
C VAL A 232 10.62 1.29 -9.46
N VAL A 233 9.98 1.39 -8.30
CA VAL A 233 8.94 2.38 -8.02
C VAL A 233 9.46 3.81 -8.22
N ASP A 234 10.61 4.13 -7.63
CA ASP A 234 11.22 5.46 -7.73
C ASP A 234 11.58 5.82 -9.18
N ALA A 235 12.10 4.86 -9.94
CA ALA A 235 12.45 5.08 -11.34
C ALA A 235 11.19 5.35 -12.18
N VAL A 236 10.15 4.53 -12.03
CA VAL A 236 8.91 4.68 -12.81
C VAL A 236 8.19 5.98 -12.47
N ILE A 237 8.04 6.33 -11.18
CA ILE A 237 7.38 7.58 -10.78
C ILE A 237 8.15 8.81 -11.31
N ARG A 238 9.47 8.79 -11.27
CA ARG A 238 10.30 9.88 -11.79
C ARG A 238 10.15 10.06 -13.29
N ASP A 239 9.95 8.97 -14.02
CA ASP A 239 9.80 8.97 -15.49
C ASP A 239 8.40 9.39 -15.95
N MET A 240 7.40 9.51 -15.06
CA MET A 240 6.05 9.96 -15.39
C MET A 240 6.04 11.40 -15.88
N HIS A 241 5.19 11.70 -16.86
CA HIS A 241 4.95 13.07 -17.33
C HIS A 241 4.39 13.97 -16.21
N SER A 242 3.45 13.40 -15.42
CA SER A 242 2.90 14.04 -14.23
C SER A 242 3.10 13.11 -13.03
N PRO A 243 4.24 13.20 -12.31
CA PRO A 243 4.58 12.25 -11.25
C PRO A 243 3.48 12.09 -10.20
N ALA A 244 3.18 10.85 -9.83
CA ALA A 244 2.37 10.56 -8.66
C ALA A 244 3.11 11.03 -7.40
N TYR A 245 2.36 11.42 -6.37
CA TYR A 245 2.96 11.72 -5.07
C TYR A 245 3.34 10.40 -4.39
N LEU A 246 4.64 10.19 -4.16
CA LEU A 246 5.12 9.04 -3.41
C LEU A 246 4.80 9.21 -1.92
N LEU A 247 3.87 8.41 -1.41
CA LEU A 247 3.60 8.31 0.02
C LEU A 247 4.59 7.31 0.62
N ASP A 248 5.75 7.81 1.05
CA ASP A 248 6.82 6.97 1.55
C ASP A 248 6.52 6.47 2.97
N ILE A 249 6.14 5.19 3.04
CA ILE A 249 5.80 4.49 4.28
C ILE A 249 6.83 3.40 4.63
N THR A 250 7.81 3.15 3.77
CA THR A 250 8.70 1.99 3.91
C THR A 250 9.50 2.06 5.19
N MET A 251 10.35 3.09 5.35
CA MET A 251 11.28 3.18 6.48
C MET A 251 10.57 3.26 7.84
N LEU A 252 9.49 4.04 7.93
CA LEU A 252 8.74 4.14 9.19
C LEU A 252 8.07 2.81 9.57
N SER A 253 7.74 1.99 8.57
CA SER A 253 7.12 0.67 8.76
C SER A 253 8.17 -0.39 9.12
N GLU A 254 9.38 -0.31 8.55
CA GLU A 254 10.51 -1.20 8.88
C GLU A 254 10.85 -1.16 10.39
N LEU A 255 10.65 -0.04 11.05
CA LEU A 255 10.90 0.10 12.48
C LEU A 255 9.82 -0.54 13.37
N ARG A 256 8.74 -1.03 12.79
CA ARG A 256 7.54 -1.47 13.51
C ARG A 256 7.30 -2.98 13.40
N LYS A 257 8.37 -3.78 13.59
CA LYS A 257 8.28 -5.25 13.67
C LYS A 257 7.24 -5.76 14.68
N ASP A 258 6.87 -4.93 15.66
CA ASP A 258 5.87 -5.16 16.69
C ASP A 258 4.42 -4.95 16.21
N GLY A 259 4.22 -4.33 15.03
CA GLY A 259 2.91 -3.88 14.57
C GLY A 259 2.09 -4.92 13.80
N HIS A 260 2.63 -6.13 13.60
CA HIS A 260 1.97 -7.18 12.85
C HIS A 260 0.93 -7.95 13.66
N PRO A 261 -0.15 -8.48 13.02
CA PRO A 261 -1.15 -9.28 13.70
C PRO A 261 -0.63 -10.64 14.17
N SER A 262 0.45 -11.14 13.59
CA SER A 262 1.11 -12.38 13.98
C SER A 262 0.10 -13.55 14.02
N ILE A 263 -0.12 -14.18 15.18
CA ILE A 263 -1.11 -15.27 15.34
C ILE A 263 -2.54 -14.76 15.60
N TYR A 264 -2.74 -13.44 15.61
CA TYR A 264 -4.01 -12.78 15.89
C TYR A 264 -4.71 -12.24 14.65
N SER A 265 -4.26 -12.63 13.45
CA SER A 265 -4.86 -12.20 12.16
C SER A 265 -6.35 -12.55 12.00
N GLY A 266 -6.87 -13.47 12.82
CA GLY A 266 -8.27 -13.92 12.76
C GLY A 266 -8.47 -15.19 11.92
N ASP A 267 -7.64 -15.43 10.93
CA ASP A 267 -7.81 -16.49 9.93
C ASP A 267 -7.17 -17.84 10.32
N LEU A 268 -6.35 -17.84 11.38
CA LEU A 268 -5.59 -19.03 11.77
C LEU A 268 -6.42 -20.00 12.62
N ASN A 269 -6.39 -21.28 12.25
CA ASN A 269 -6.94 -22.35 13.05
C ASN A 269 -6.05 -22.68 14.27
N PRO A 270 -6.52 -23.48 15.27
CA PRO A 270 -5.74 -23.79 16.47
C PRO A 270 -4.37 -24.44 16.21
N LYS A 271 -4.25 -25.29 15.18
CA LYS A 271 -2.97 -25.92 14.83
C LYS A 271 -1.96 -24.91 14.26
N GLN A 272 -2.46 -23.97 13.47
CA GLN A 272 -1.64 -22.88 12.95
C GLN A 272 -1.19 -21.94 14.07
N LYS A 273 -2.09 -21.56 14.98
CA LYS A 273 -1.75 -20.73 16.16
C LYS A 273 -0.71 -21.40 17.07
N ALA A 274 -0.71 -22.73 17.15
CA ALA A 274 0.29 -23.49 17.91
C ALA A 274 1.65 -23.60 17.21
N ASN A 275 1.77 -23.14 15.96
CA ASN A 275 3.02 -23.17 15.19
C ASN A 275 3.32 -21.77 14.60
N PRO A 276 3.59 -20.76 15.43
CA PRO A 276 3.77 -19.38 15.00
C PRO A 276 4.95 -19.19 14.07
N ASP A 277 5.98 -20.02 14.17
CA ASP A 277 7.18 -19.97 13.31
C ASP A 277 6.86 -20.11 11.82
N ARG A 278 5.71 -20.73 11.48
CA ARG A 278 5.30 -20.97 10.09
C ARG A 278 4.04 -20.25 9.67
N SER A 279 3.26 -19.77 10.63
CA SER A 279 1.92 -19.27 10.37
C SER A 279 1.66 -17.86 10.84
N ALA A 280 2.63 -17.24 11.55
CA ALA A 280 2.49 -15.85 11.94
C ALA A 280 2.39 -14.95 10.70
N ASP A 281 1.42 -14.05 10.69
CA ASP A 281 1.29 -13.01 9.70
C ASP A 281 2.20 -11.83 10.06
N CYS A 282 3.28 -11.70 9.31
CA CYS A 282 4.28 -10.66 9.48
C CYS A 282 4.37 -9.74 8.23
N SER A 283 3.26 -9.66 7.49
CA SER A 283 3.12 -8.83 6.29
C SER A 283 1.99 -7.81 6.38
N HIS A 284 0.88 -8.14 7.06
CA HIS A 284 -0.21 -7.20 7.34
C HIS A 284 0.01 -6.46 8.66
N TRP A 285 -0.85 -5.49 8.94
CA TRP A 285 -0.73 -4.63 10.11
C TRP A 285 -1.98 -4.68 10.96
N CYS A 286 -1.81 -4.58 12.28
CA CYS A 286 -2.92 -4.44 13.22
C CYS A 286 -3.70 -3.15 12.97
N LEU A 287 -5.01 -3.20 13.22
CA LEU A 287 -5.90 -2.05 13.21
C LEU A 287 -6.63 -1.95 14.58
N PRO A 288 -6.58 -0.77 15.25
CA PRO A 288 -5.80 0.40 14.95
C PRO A 288 -4.29 0.13 15.03
N GLY A 289 -3.46 0.85 14.26
CA GLY A 289 -2.02 0.61 14.26
C GLY A 289 -1.26 1.44 13.24
N LEU A 290 -0.26 0.82 12.61
CA LEU A 290 0.63 1.50 11.68
C LEU A 290 -0.09 2.12 10.46
N PRO A 291 -1.14 1.52 9.89
CA PRO A 291 -1.91 2.15 8.81
C PRO A 291 -2.55 3.48 9.20
N ASP A 292 -2.78 3.75 10.50
CA ASP A 292 -3.24 5.08 10.96
C ASP A 292 -2.17 6.15 10.71
N THR A 293 -0.90 5.79 10.89
CA THR A 293 0.23 6.68 10.56
C THR A 293 0.34 6.93 9.06
N TRP A 294 0.12 5.90 8.22
CA TRP A 294 0.07 6.08 6.76
C TRP A 294 -1.04 7.04 6.35
N ASN A 295 -2.20 6.94 6.98
CA ASN A 295 -3.33 7.84 6.75
C ASN A 295 -3.07 9.26 7.26
N GLN A 296 -2.28 9.42 8.30
CA GLN A 296 -1.85 10.73 8.76
C GLN A 296 -0.89 11.40 7.75
N LEU A 297 0.02 10.63 7.12
CA LEU A 297 0.85 11.10 6.02
C LEU A 297 0.00 11.50 4.81
N LEU A 298 -0.96 10.64 4.42
CA LEU A 298 -1.89 10.93 3.33
C LEU A 298 -2.70 12.21 3.61
N TYR A 299 -3.24 12.36 4.81
CA TYR A 299 -3.97 13.54 5.24
C TYR A 299 -3.12 14.81 5.15
N THR A 300 -1.88 14.74 5.64
CA THR A 300 -0.94 15.86 5.56
C THR A 300 -0.66 16.23 4.09
N ALA A 301 -0.34 15.24 3.27
CA ALA A 301 -0.08 15.48 1.85
C ALA A 301 -1.31 15.94 1.05
N LEU A 302 -2.53 15.61 1.50
CA LEU A 302 -3.77 16.08 0.87
C LEU A 302 -4.09 17.54 1.17
N PHE A 303 -3.74 18.04 2.35
CA PHE A 303 -4.31 19.31 2.81
C PHE A 303 -3.29 20.38 3.16
N TYR A 304 -2.00 19.99 3.22
CA TYR A 304 -0.91 20.88 3.63
C TYR A 304 0.34 20.68 2.77
#